data_1610314b0ad8e0ab2e4151a97fa96888
#
_entry.id   1610314b0ad8e0ab2e4151a97fa96888
#
_cell.length_a   1.000
_cell.length_b   1.000
_cell.length_c   1.000
_cell.angle_alpha   90.00
_cell.angle_beta   90.00
_cell.angle_gamma   90.00
#
_symmetry.space_group_name_H-M   'P 1'
#
loop_
_entity.id
_entity.type
_entity.pdbx_description
1 polymer ?
#
loop_
_entity_poly.entity_id
_entity_poly.type
_entity_poly.pdbx_seq_one_letter_code
_entity_poly.pdbx_strand_id
1 'polypeptide(L)'
;MANTTRIKDLSAVTSVADTDVLPVDGANGTKGVTFGNLSTAVLNKLTSKTYGLDQGTKSLPAAINELYTNAARNNAGGHNSIFRGKNLGTSYTSAMSKAIQSGTFDDLFVGDYLTINGTVYRVAGFNLGKQIGDNTSMGNSMCLVPDSALYNAQMHNTDSGQYTEGAAANTTTGAYANSDMRTANLAQATQKIVSDFGSSHVMSYRDILPNATADGQASGWAWYDCKVELMSETMVYGTKVWANSGYEVGCINSQFPLFALAPEYIHRRFSYWLRGVRSATNFCNVNNNGNANNNNASNSNGVRPISSTCLIMLYADTRNEERRNCPCVGIR
;
A
#
# COMPACT_ATOMS: atom_id res chain seq x y z
N MET A 1 33.64 -27.92 66.62
CA MET A 1 33.24 -28.71 65.44
C MET A 1 32.57 -27.76 64.46
N ALA A 2 33.11 -27.61 63.26
CA ALA A 2 32.48 -26.78 62.26
C ALA A 2 31.18 -27.45 61.80
N ASN A 3 30.10 -26.72 61.87
CA ASN A 3 28.79 -27.22 61.45
C ASN A 3 28.75 -27.20 59.92
N THR A 4 29.00 -28.38 59.30
CA THR A 4 28.99 -28.50 57.84
C THR A 4 27.58 -28.78 57.36
N THR A 5 26.83 -27.72 57.06
CA THR A 5 25.53 -27.84 56.39
C THR A 5 25.77 -28.30 54.93
N ARG A 6 25.14 -29.42 54.56
CA ARG A 6 25.22 -29.87 53.16
C ARG A 6 24.36 -28.97 52.26
N ILE A 7 24.79 -28.81 51.02
CA ILE A 7 24.06 -27.99 50.04
C ILE A 7 22.58 -28.40 49.90
N LYS A 8 22.30 -29.71 50.00
CA LYS A 8 20.93 -30.27 49.93
C LYS A 8 20.04 -29.87 51.11
N ASP A 9 20.65 -29.44 52.24
CA ASP A 9 19.97 -29.10 53.46
C ASP A 9 19.75 -27.58 53.61
N LEU A 10 20.11 -26.80 52.58
CA LEU A 10 19.87 -25.37 52.53
C LEU A 10 18.41 -25.06 52.15
N SER A 11 17.85 -24.04 52.75
CA SER A 11 16.52 -23.56 52.36
C SER A 11 16.48 -23.11 50.91
N ALA A 12 15.43 -23.48 50.20
CA ALA A 12 15.23 -23.02 48.83
C ALA A 12 14.95 -21.49 48.82
N VAL A 13 15.59 -20.81 47.92
CA VAL A 13 15.29 -19.36 47.63
C VAL A 13 14.37 -19.26 46.46
N THR A 14 13.42 -18.32 46.49
CA THR A 14 12.43 -18.09 45.46
C THR A 14 12.87 -17.02 44.46
N SER A 15 13.92 -16.30 44.80
CA SER A 15 14.56 -15.28 43.94
C SER A 15 16.05 -15.21 44.17
N VAL A 16 16.82 -14.90 43.13
CA VAL A 16 18.28 -14.73 43.17
C VAL A 16 18.61 -13.33 42.74
N ALA A 17 19.38 -12.61 43.57
CA ALA A 17 19.88 -11.27 43.23
C ALA A 17 21.20 -11.37 42.46
N ASP A 18 21.53 -10.35 41.68
CA ASP A 18 22.78 -10.30 40.91
C ASP A 18 24.03 -10.37 41.77
N THR A 19 23.92 -9.98 43.05
CA THR A 19 25.00 -10.01 44.04
C THR A 19 25.15 -11.37 44.76
N ASP A 20 24.18 -12.27 44.63
CA ASP A 20 24.24 -13.61 45.25
C ASP A 20 25.41 -14.41 44.68
N VAL A 21 26.13 -15.10 45.54
CA VAL A 21 27.34 -15.81 45.15
C VAL A 21 27.07 -17.31 45.04
N LEU A 22 27.40 -17.86 43.90
CA LEU A 22 27.33 -19.30 43.61
C LEU A 22 28.75 -19.88 43.64
N PRO A 23 28.99 -21.05 44.29
CA PRO A 23 30.23 -21.74 44.21
C PRO A 23 30.41 -22.37 42.82
N VAL A 24 31.54 -22.17 42.18
CA VAL A 24 31.89 -22.79 40.91
C VAL A 24 33.23 -23.52 41.11
N ASP A 25 33.21 -24.82 40.88
CA ASP A 25 34.41 -25.69 40.98
C ASP A 25 35.09 -25.73 39.61
N GLY A 26 36.37 -25.44 39.59
CA GLY A 26 37.20 -25.38 38.38
C GLY A 26 38.57 -25.94 38.58
N ALA A 27 39.37 -26.03 37.54
CA ALA A 27 40.73 -26.59 37.54
C ALA A 27 41.67 -25.97 38.60
N ASN A 28 41.39 -24.75 39.07
CA ASN A 28 42.14 -24.03 40.09
C ASN A 28 41.42 -23.91 41.44
N GLY A 29 40.55 -24.87 41.75
CA GLY A 29 39.74 -24.96 42.98
C GLY A 29 38.42 -24.21 42.91
N THR A 30 37.64 -24.34 44.00
CA THR A 30 36.32 -23.71 44.13
C THR A 30 36.40 -22.22 44.35
N LYS A 31 35.71 -21.46 43.54
CA LYS A 31 35.62 -19.98 43.59
C LYS A 31 34.17 -19.54 43.65
N GLY A 32 33.93 -18.36 44.23
CA GLY A 32 32.63 -17.71 44.15
C GLY A 32 32.46 -16.96 42.83
N VAL A 33 31.31 -17.10 42.18
CA VAL A 33 30.90 -16.25 41.08
C VAL A 33 29.57 -15.61 41.47
N THR A 34 29.41 -14.31 41.23
CA THR A 34 28.11 -13.66 41.45
C THR A 34 27.10 -14.12 40.38
N PHE A 35 25.82 -14.14 40.73
CA PHE A 35 24.76 -14.50 39.80
C PHE A 35 24.73 -13.57 38.58
N GLY A 36 24.99 -12.28 38.79
CA GLY A 36 25.10 -11.30 37.69
C GLY A 36 26.22 -11.64 36.71
N ASN A 37 27.43 -12.01 37.22
CA ASN A 37 28.52 -12.41 36.38
C ASN A 37 28.27 -13.74 35.64
N LEU A 38 27.62 -14.72 36.30
CA LEU A 38 27.24 -15.97 35.67
C LEU A 38 26.17 -15.74 34.58
N SER A 39 25.15 -14.97 34.86
CA SER A 39 24.11 -14.60 33.89
C SER A 39 24.69 -13.89 32.67
N THR A 40 25.62 -12.95 32.90
CA THR A 40 26.33 -12.25 31.80
C THR A 40 27.16 -13.22 30.97
N ALA A 41 27.88 -14.14 31.62
CA ALA A 41 28.69 -15.13 30.91
C ALA A 41 27.84 -16.11 30.08
N VAL A 42 26.70 -16.55 30.62
CA VAL A 42 25.72 -17.39 29.91
C VAL A 42 25.13 -16.64 28.74
N LEU A 43 24.67 -15.39 28.93
CA LEU A 43 24.11 -14.55 27.89
C LEU A 43 25.12 -14.31 26.75
N ASN A 44 26.36 -13.95 27.08
CA ASN A 44 27.43 -13.76 26.10
C ASN A 44 27.69 -15.04 25.31
N LYS A 45 27.66 -16.19 25.97
CA LYS A 45 27.87 -17.50 25.33
C LYS A 45 26.73 -17.87 24.38
N LEU A 46 25.49 -17.55 24.77
CA LEU A 46 24.30 -17.76 23.94
C LEU A 46 24.28 -16.84 22.73
N THR A 47 24.57 -15.55 22.93
CA THR A 47 24.54 -14.55 21.85
C THR A 47 25.72 -14.67 20.88
N SER A 48 26.88 -15.16 21.34
CA SER A 48 28.04 -15.41 20.49
C SER A 48 28.03 -16.78 19.80
N LYS A 49 27.22 -17.74 20.29
CA LYS A 49 27.12 -19.06 19.68
C LYS A 49 26.60 -18.94 18.26
N THR A 50 27.31 -19.57 17.33
CA THR A 50 26.89 -19.64 15.93
C THR A 50 26.13 -20.93 15.64
N TYR A 51 25.18 -20.86 14.73
CA TYR A 51 24.36 -21.96 14.26
C TYR A 51 24.52 -22.11 12.76
N GLY A 52 24.62 -23.35 12.28
CA GLY A 52 24.56 -23.63 10.85
C GLY A 52 23.13 -23.44 10.37
N LEU A 53 22.90 -22.48 9.49
CA LEU A 53 21.61 -22.20 8.86
C LEU A 53 21.79 -22.41 7.36
N ASP A 54 20.69 -22.59 6.62
CA ASP A 54 20.71 -22.71 5.16
C ASP A 54 21.39 -21.50 4.46
N GLN A 55 21.38 -20.35 5.13
CA GLN A 55 22.02 -19.10 4.68
C GLN A 55 23.44 -18.89 5.25
N GLY A 56 24.07 -19.96 5.77
CA GLY A 56 25.41 -19.93 6.37
C GLY A 56 25.41 -19.90 7.89
N THR A 57 26.60 -19.88 8.50
CA THR A 57 26.78 -19.93 9.96
C THR A 57 26.67 -18.53 10.57
N LYS A 58 25.71 -18.34 11.50
CA LYS A 58 25.43 -17.04 12.14
C LYS A 58 25.13 -17.19 13.63
N SER A 59 25.43 -16.13 14.39
CA SER A 59 24.92 -16.02 15.77
C SER A 59 23.40 -15.75 15.75
N LEU A 60 22.71 -16.07 16.85
CA LEU A 60 21.27 -15.83 16.96
C LEU A 60 20.89 -14.35 16.72
N PRO A 61 21.57 -13.35 17.33
CA PRO A 61 21.30 -11.95 17.03
C PRO A 61 21.53 -11.59 15.56
N ALA A 62 22.57 -12.12 14.92
CA ALA A 62 22.85 -11.88 13.51
C ALA A 62 21.76 -12.50 12.61
N ALA A 63 21.29 -13.71 12.92
CA ALA A 63 20.21 -14.37 12.20
C ALA A 63 18.89 -13.63 12.35
N ILE A 64 18.57 -13.14 13.55
CA ILE A 64 17.35 -12.33 13.80
C ILE A 64 17.43 -11.00 13.06
N ASN A 65 18.57 -10.29 13.12
CA ASN A 65 18.76 -9.02 12.41
C ASN A 65 18.68 -9.21 10.89
N GLU A 66 19.22 -10.29 10.37
CA GLU A 66 19.12 -10.61 8.95
C GLU A 66 17.70 -10.98 8.54
N LEU A 67 16.99 -11.77 9.37
CA LEU A 67 15.59 -12.07 9.15
C LEU A 67 14.76 -10.78 9.14
N TYR A 68 14.99 -9.88 10.10
CA TYR A 68 14.35 -8.56 10.13
C TYR A 68 14.70 -7.74 8.88
N THR A 69 15.98 -7.69 8.50
CA THR A 69 16.44 -6.96 7.30
C THR A 69 15.88 -7.58 6.02
N ASN A 70 15.73 -8.90 5.96
CA ASN A 70 15.20 -9.60 4.79
C ASN A 70 13.67 -9.55 4.74
N ALA A 71 12.98 -9.61 5.87
CA ALA A 71 11.54 -9.41 5.98
C ALA A 71 11.15 -7.94 5.71
N ALA A 72 12.02 -7.03 6.14
CA ALA A 72 11.96 -5.60 5.85
C ALA A 72 12.87 -5.24 4.68
N ARG A 73 13.09 -6.16 3.70
CA ARG A 73 13.77 -5.71 2.47
C ARG A 73 13.05 -4.50 1.98
N ASN A 74 13.72 -3.38 2.15
CA ASN A 74 13.33 -2.00 1.92
C ASN A 74 12.96 -1.78 0.46
N ASN A 75 11.96 -2.52 -0.01
CA ASN A 75 11.42 -2.40 -1.35
C ASN A 75 9.94 -2.78 -1.36
N ALA A 76 9.24 -2.21 -2.30
CA ALA A 76 7.81 -2.46 -2.47
C ALA A 76 7.45 -3.95 -2.59
N GLY A 77 8.31 -4.77 -3.19
CA GLY A 77 8.06 -6.21 -3.37
C GLY A 77 7.91 -6.96 -2.05
N GLY A 78 8.82 -6.73 -1.10
CA GLY A 78 8.75 -7.33 0.24
C GLY A 78 7.48 -6.89 0.98
N HIS A 79 7.18 -5.59 0.97
CA HIS A 79 5.99 -5.05 1.63
C HIS A 79 4.68 -5.44 0.96
N ASN A 80 4.68 -5.70 -0.36
CA ASN A 80 3.53 -6.19 -1.11
C ASN A 80 3.25 -7.69 -0.89
N SER A 81 4.18 -8.44 -0.32
CA SER A 81 4.04 -9.89 -0.11
C SER A 81 3.48 -10.27 1.28
N ILE A 82 3.27 -9.30 2.16
CA ILE A 82 2.86 -9.53 3.55
C ILE A 82 1.57 -8.76 3.84
N PHE A 83 0.49 -9.47 4.18
CA PHE A 83 -0.72 -8.88 4.74
C PHE A 83 -0.57 -8.77 6.26
N ARG A 84 -0.76 -7.56 6.83
CA ARG A 84 -0.67 -7.33 8.28
C ARG A 84 -1.98 -6.84 8.91
N GLY A 85 -2.63 -5.85 8.30
CA GLY A 85 -3.92 -5.34 8.79
C GLY A 85 -3.85 -4.49 10.07
N LYS A 86 -2.70 -3.86 10.36
CA LYS A 86 -2.48 -3.00 11.54
C LYS A 86 -3.20 -1.67 11.39
N ASN A 87 -3.81 -1.19 12.48
CA ASN A 87 -4.28 0.20 12.57
C ASN A 87 -3.06 1.14 12.71
N LEU A 88 -2.88 2.02 11.73
CA LEU A 88 -1.81 3.01 11.70
C LEU A 88 -2.20 4.35 12.37
N GLY A 89 -3.44 4.47 12.86
CA GLY A 89 -3.94 5.67 13.52
C GLY A 89 -4.95 6.47 12.69
N THR A 90 -5.08 7.75 13.06
CA THR A 90 -6.12 8.64 12.54
C THR A 90 -5.60 9.76 11.64
N SER A 91 -4.30 9.73 11.31
CA SER A 91 -3.67 10.75 10.45
C SER A 91 -2.52 10.15 9.64
N TYR A 92 -2.31 10.68 8.44
CA TYR A 92 -1.13 10.42 7.63
C TYR A 92 0.05 11.23 8.17
N THR A 93 1.11 10.56 8.62
CA THR A 93 2.21 11.20 9.36
C THR A 93 3.42 11.51 8.47
N SER A 94 4.26 12.46 8.90
CA SER A 94 5.54 12.74 8.25
C SER A 94 6.48 11.54 8.24
N ALA A 95 6.41 10.66 9.25
CA ALA A 95 7.19 9.43 9.29
C ALA A 95 6.78 8.46 8.17
N MET A 96 5.46 8.25 7.99
CA MET A 96 4.93 7.45 6.87
C MET A 96 5.34 8.04 5.52
N SER A 97 5.21 9.35 5.36
CA SER A 97 5.60 10.05 4.14
C SER A 97 7.09 9.84 3.81
N LYS A 98 7.97 9.94 4.81
CA LYS A 98 9.41 9.71 4.66
C LYS A 98 9.71 8.24 4.29
N ALA A 99 9.08 7.27 4.97
CA ALA A 99 9.24 5.86 4.70
C ALA A 99 8.81 5.50 3.26
N ILE A 100 7.71 6.07 2.78
CA ILE A 100 7.26 5.89 1.40
C ILE A 100 8.26 6.54 0.43
N GLN A 101 8.64 7.80 0.67
CA GLN A 101 9.53 8.57 -0.20
C GLN A 101 10.89 7.89 -0.37
N SER A 102 11.49 7.39 0.73
CA SER A 102 12.76 6.66 0.71
C SER A 102 12.65 5.31 0.00
N GLY A 103 11.43 4.75 -0.12
CA GLY A 103 11.18 3.42 -0.64
C GLY A 103 11.49 2.30 0.35
N THR A 104 11.70 2.64 1.63
CA THR A 104 11.89 1.65 2.70
C THR A 104 10.57 1.08 3.19
N PHE A 105 9.50 1.88 3.13
CA PHE A 105 8.16 1.53 3.62
C PHE A 105 8.14 1.05 5.06
N ASP A 106 9.06 1.57 5.90
CA ASP A 106 9.24 1.16 7.29
C ASP A 106 7.91 1.16 8.05
N ASP A 107 7.60 0.01 8.69
CA ASP A 107 6.38 -0.26 9.43
C ASP A 107 5.07 0.01 8.64
N LEU A 108 5.10 -0.19 7.30
CA LEU A 108 3.93 -0.14 6.42
C LEU A 108 3.81 -1.45 5.64
N PHE A 109 2.65 -2.10 5.69
CA PHE A 109 2.40 -3.37 5.00
C PHE A 109 1.02 -3.38 4.34
N VAL A 110 0.81 -4.31 3.41
CA VAL A 110 -0.51 -4.51 2.79
C VAL A 110 -1.55 -4.81 3.86
N GLY A 111 -2.72 -4.25 3.70
CA GLY A 111 -3.85 -4.43 4.62
C GLY A 111 -3.82 -3.50 5.84
N ASP A 112 -2.70 -2.84 6.15
CA ASP A 112 -2.70 -1.78 7.18
C ASP A 112 -3.68 -0.67 6.82
N TYR A 113 -4.19 0.04 7.81
CA TYR A 113 -5.19 1.06 7.54
C TYR A 113 -5.10 2.29 8.43
N LEU A 114 -5.57 3.39 7.88
CA LEU A 114 -5.78 4.67 8.56
C LEU A 114 -7.27 4.92 8.69
N THR A 115 -7.73 5.45 9.83
CA THR A 115 -9.10 5.91 9.99
C THR A 115 -9.12 7.43 10.08
N ILE A 116 -9.32 8.11 8.96
CA ILE A 116 -9.29 9.58 8.90
C ILE A 116 -10.71 10.09 8.67
N ASN A 117 -11.16 11.00 9.54
CA ASN A 117 -12.49 11.60 9.47
C ASN A 117 -13.61 10.55 9.25
N GLY A 118 -13.54 9.43 9.99
CA GLY A 118 -14.51 8.34 9.95
C GLY A 118 -14.39 7.40 8.74
N THR A 119 -13.46 7.64 7.82
CA THR A 119 -13.20 6.76 6.67
C THR A 119 -11.97 5.89 6.91
N VAL A 120 -12.13 4.58 6.74
CA VAL A 120 -11.03 3.62 6.78
C VAL A 120 -10.40 3.53 5.39
N TYR A 121 -9.15 3.95 5.28
CA TYR A 121 -8.33 3.81 4.08
C TYR A 121 -7.32 2.69 4.27
N ARG A 122 -7.37 1.68 3.43
CA ARG A 122 -6.55 0.47 3.54
C ARG A 122 -5.45 0.45 2.49
N VAL A 123 -4.25 0.04 2.90
CA VAL A 123 -3.10 -0.12 2.01
C VAL A 123 -3.36 -1.28 1.05
N ALA A 124 -3.50 -0.95 -0.22
CA ALA A 124 -3.73 -1.91 -1.29
C ALA A 124 -2.44 -2.46 -1.90
N GLY A 125 -1.37 -1.68 -1.83
CA GLY A 125 -0.03 -2.06 -2.27
C GLY A 125 0.89 -0.85 -2.40
N PHE A 126 2.13 -1.13 -2.77
CA PHE A 126 3.20 -0.14 -2.89
C PHE A 126 3.76 -0.12 -4.32
N ASN A 127 4.08 1.07 -4.83
CA ASN A 127 4.69 1.29 -6.15
C ASN A 127 3.87 0.72 -7.33
N LEU A 128 2.56 0.63 -7.19
CA LEU A 128 1.67 0.18 -8.27
C LEU A 128 1.67 1.25 -9.38
N GLY A 129 1.99 0.84 -10.60
CA GLY A 129 2.11 1.74 -11.76
C GLY A 129 3.39 2.59 -11.81
N LYS A 130 4.31 2.45 -10.85
CA LYS A 130 5.57 3.20 -10.84
C LYS A 130 6.42 2.88 -12.07
N GLN A 131 6.86 3.93 -12.78
CA GLN A 131 7.73 3.83 -13.97
C GLN A 131 7.16 2.99 -15.11
N ILE A 132 5.84 2.81 -15.17
CA ILE A 132 5.13 2.14 -16.27
C ILE A 132 4.60 3.20 -17.24
N GLY A 133 4.83 3.01 -18.53
CA GLY A 133 4.36 3.93 -19.57
C GLY A 133 4.80 5.36 -19.31
N ASP A 134 3.87 6.31 -19.31
CA ASP A 134 4.15 7.75 -19.09
C ASP A 134 4.55 8.11 -17.64
N ASN A 135 4.57 7.14 -16.72
CA ASN A 135 4.95 7.37 -15.32
C ASN A 135 6.47 7.29 -15.07
N THR A 136 7.30 7.68 -16.03
CA THR A 136 8.77 7.56 -15.94
C THR A 136 9.37 8.32 -14.75
N SER A 137 8.73 9.40 -14.32
CA SER A 137 9.14 10.21 -13.15
C SER A 137 8.37 9.90 -11.88
N MET A 138 7.45 8.93 -11.90
CA MET A 138 6.67 8.56 -10.71
C MET A 138 7.58 8.00 -9.62
N GLY A 139 7.57 8.67 -8.46
CA GLY A 139 8.31 8.27 -7.27
C GLY A 139 7.70 7.06 -6.55
N ASN A 140 8.27 6.75 -5.38
CA ASN A 140 7.68 5.73 -4.52
C ASN A 140 6.30 6.15 -4.02
N SER A 141 5.38 5.19 -3.89
CA SER A 141 3.99 5.46 -3.53
C SER A 141 3.35 4.33 -2.74
N MET A 142 2.36 4.68 -1.93
CA MET A 142 1.45 3.76 -1.26
C MET A 142 0.05 3.94 -1.85
N CYS A 143 -0.52 2.88 -2.41
CA CYS A 143 -1.87 2.88 -2.95
C CYS A 143 -2.88 2.55 -1.85
N LEU A 144 -3.95 3.31 -1.80
CA LEU A 144 -5.00 3.20 -0.79
C LEU A 144 -6.36 2.95 -1.45
N VAL A 145 -7.18 2.13 -0.79
CA VAL A 145 -8.57 1.87 -1.14
C VAL A 145 -9.43 2.04 0.12
N PRO A 146 -10.55 2.78 0.07
CA PRO A 146 -11.45 2.86 1.21
C PRO A 146 -12.14 1.52 1.45
N ASP A 147 -12.35 1.16 2.73
CA ASP A 147 -13.04 -0.08 3.10
C ASP A 147 -14.53 -0.06 2.73
N SER A 148 -15.14 1.13 2.71
CA SER A 148 -16.54 1.34 2.32
C SER A 148 -16.63 2.26 1.10
N ALA A 149 -17.75 2.23 0.39
CA ALA A 149 -18.03 3.25 -0.59
C ALA A 149 -18.05 4.62 0.10
N LEU A 150 -17.47 5.62 -0.53
CA LEU A 150 -17.50 7.00 -0.03
C LEU A 150 -18.91 7.61 -0.18
N TYR A 151 -19.58 7.25 -1.24
CA TYR A 151 -20.96 7.60 -1.58
C TYR A 151 -21.45 6.69 -2.72
N ASN A 152 -22.68 6.86 -3.16
CA ASN A 152 -23.23 6.20 -4.35
C ASN A 152 -23.37 7.20 -5.49
N ALA A 153 -23.08 6.78 -6.70
CA ALA A 153 -23.24 7.59 -7.92
C ALA A 153 -23.50 6.71 -9.15
N GLN A 154 -23.92 7.34 -10.23
CA GLN A 154 -24.13 6.73 -11.54
C GLN A 154 -22.85 6.86 -12.38
N MET A 155 -22.63 5.95 -13.33
CA MET A 155 -21.56 6.10 -14.33
C MET A 155 -21.92 7.21 -15.33
N HIS A 156 -23.20 7.30 -15.71
CA HIS A 156 -23.78 8.42 -16.43
C HIS A 156 -25.06 8.87 -15.72
N ASN A 157 -25.23 10.17 -15.53
CA ASN A 157 -26.42 10.75 -14.91
C ASN A 157 -27.57 10.80 -15.93
N THR A 158 -28.81 10.81 -15.43
CA THR A 158 -30.01 10.95 -16.28
C THR A 158 -30.09 12.29 -16.98
N ASP A 159 -29.42 13.32 -16.44
CA ASP A 159 -29.41 14.70 -16.94
C ASP A 159 -28.05 15.11 -17.48
N SER A 160 -27.25 14.14 -17.99
CA SER A 160 -25.88 14.40 -18.38
C SER A 160 -25.78 15.33 -19.58
N GLY A 161 -25.70 16.63 -19.32
CA GLY A 161 -25.37 17.63 -20.32
C GLY A 161 -23.93 17.54 -20.84
N GLN A 162 -23.16 16.54 -20.42
CA GLN A 162 -21.76 16.34 -20.81
C GLN A 162 -21.60 15.53 -22.10
N TYR A 163 -22.60 14.74 -22.46
CA TYR A 163 -22.62 14.05 -23.73
C TYR A 163 -23.54 14.79 -24.69
N THR A 164 -23.12 14.92 -25.94
CA THR A 164 -23.86 15.47 -27.08
C THR A 164 -25.36 15.34 -26.90
N GLU A 165 -26.10 16.40 -27.15
CA GLU A 165 -27.55 16.42 -27.10
C GLU A 165 -28.16 15.11 -27.58
N GLY A 166 -28.93 14.43 -26.70
CA GLY A 166 -29.60 13.17 -27.02
C GLY A 166 -28.88 11.89 -26.57
N ALA A 167 -27.72 11.94 -25.88
CA ALA A 167 -27.14 10.73 -25.32
C ALA A 167 -28.02 10.18 -24.19
N ALA A 168 -28.46 8.94 -24.31
CA ALA A 168 -29.21 8.27 -23.26
C ALA A 168 -28.35 8.10 -22.02
N ALA A 169 -28.89 8.37 -20.83
CA ALA A 169 -28.18 8.17 -19.55
C ALA A 169 -27.67 6.73 -19.34
N ASN A 170 -28.35 5.76 -19.92
CA ASN A 170 -27.95 4.37 -19.90
C ASN A 170 -27.08 4.03 -21.13
N THR A 171 -25.87 4.58 -21.16
CA THR A 171 -24.92 4.42 -22.25
C THR A 171 -23.50 4.25 -21.72
N THR A 172 -22.63 3.62 -22.51
CA THR A 172 -21.18 3.57 -22.26
C THR A 172 -20.41 4.39 -23.28
N THR A 173 -21.11 5.23 -24.07
CA THR A 173 -20.46 6.14 -25.03
C THR A 173 -19.38 6.96 -24.34
N GLY A 174 -18.19 7.05 -24.95
CA GLY A 174 -17.05 7.72 -24.37
C GLY A 174 -16.27 6.87 -23.36
N ALA A 175 -16.72 5.64 -23.12
CA ALA A 175 -16.12 4.70 -22.17
C ALA A 175 -15.93 5.32 -20.76
N TYR A 176 -14.95 4.85 -20.00
CA TYR A 176 -14.72 5.37 -18.64
C TYR A 176 -14.15 6.79 -18.65
N ALA A 177 -13.18 7.06 -19.53
CA ALA A 177 -12.47 8.34 -19.52
C ALA A 177 -13.39 9.55 -19.66
N ASN A 178 -14.46 9.40 -20.43
CA ASN A 178 -15.44 10.47 -20.71
C ASN A 178 -16.78 10.24 -19.97
N SER A 179 -16.87 9.31 -19.04
CA SER A 179 -18.10 9.11 -18.24
C SER A 179 -18.31 10.26 -17.26
N ASP A 180 -19.58 10.53 -16.88
CA ASP A 180 -19.92 11.48 -15.81
C ASP A 180 -19.28 11.07 -14.48
N MET A 181 -19.12 9.77 -14.25
CA MET A 181 -18.40 9.26 -13.08
C MET A 181 -17.00 9.89 -12.99
N ARG A 182 -16.22 9.82 -14.06
CA ARG A 182 -14.84 10.33 -14.04
C ARG A 182 -14.78 11.85 -14.12
N THR A 183 -15.59 12.45 -14.98
CA THR A 183 -15.47 13.89 -15.30
C THR A 183 -16.16 14.79 -14.27
N ALA A 184 -17.11 14.27 -13.50
CA ALA A 184 -17.88 15.04 -12.52
C ALA A 184 -17.96 14.33 -11.15
N ASN A 185 -18.45 13.08 -11.09
CA ASN A 185 -18.82 12.44 -9.83
C ASN A 185 -17.58 12.16 -8.94
N LEU A 186 -16.42 11.80 -9.50
CA LEU A 186 -15.19 11.58 -8.73
C LEU A 186 -14.59 12.85 -8.11
N ALA A 187 -15.05 14.04 -8.48
CA ALA A 187 -14.61 15.27 -7.85
C ALA A 187 -14.88 15.27 -6.33
N GLN A 188 -16.03 14.73 -5.90
CA GLN A 188 -16.36 14.60 -4.47
C GLN A 188 -15.38 13.67 -3.74
N ALA A 189 -15.04 12.52 -4.33
CA ALA A 189 -14.05 11.60 -3.77
C ALA A 189 -12.66 12.24 -3.71
N THR A 190 -12.28 12.96 -4.75
CA THR A 190 -11.00 13.68 -4.82
C THR A 190 -10.92 14.75 -3.73
N GLN A 191 -11.95 15.56 -3.56
CA GLN A 191 -12.02 16.58 -2.50
C GLN A 191 -11.89 15.95 -1.12
N LYS A 192 -12.62 14.87 -0.85
CA LYS A 192 -12.55 14.16 0.43
C LYS A 192 -11.14 13.62 0.69
N ILE A 193 -10.55 12.89 -0.26
CA ILE A 193 -9.22 12.27 -0.11
C ILE A 193 -8.15 13.35 0.05
N VAL A 194 -8.23 14.44 -0.73
CA VAL A 194 -7.32 15.58 -0.59
C VAL A 194 -7.48 16.28 0.76
N SER A 195 -8.69 16.40 1.28
CA SER A 195 -8.94 16.94 2.63
C SER A 195 -8.37 16.04 3.71
N ASP A 196 -8.48 14.71 3.57
CA ASP A 196 -8.06 13.74 4.57
C ASP A 196 -6.52 13.56 4.61
N PHE A 197 -5.84 13.64 3.48
CA PHE A 197 -4.39 13.39 3.38
C PHE A 197 -3.55 14.65 3.17
N GLY A 198 -4.14 15.75 2.74
CA GLY A 198 -3.45 16.95 2.27
C GLY A 198 -3.10 16.89 0.79
N SER A 199 -3.24 18.00 0.08
CA SER A 199 -3.05 18.08 -1.38
C SER A 199 -1.64 17.68 -1.84
N SER A 200 -0.62 17.96 -1.01
CA SER A 200 0.78 17.61 -1.28
C SER A 200 1.09 16.11 -1.15
N HIS A 201 0.20 15.34 -0.56
CA HIS A 201 0.40 13.91 -0.34
C HIS A 201 -0.39 13.02 -1.30
N VAL A 202 -1.41 13.54 -1.98
CA VAL A 202 -2.18 12.78 -2.97
C VAL A 202 -1.53 12.95 -4.34
N MET A 203 -0.88 11.89 -4.82
CA MET A 203 -0.11 11.90 -6.05
C MET A 203 -1.00 11.99 -7.30
N SER A 204 -0.52 12.73 -8.30
CA SER A 204 -0.98 12.57 -9.67
C SER A 204 -0.09 11.56 -10.40
N TYR A 205 -0.70 10.76 -11.25
CA TYR A 205 -0.02 9.79 -12.11
C TYR A 205 -0.69 9.77 -13.48
N ARG A 206 -0.04 9.12 -14.45
CA ARG A 206 -0.63 8.92 -15.79
C ARG A 206 -1.16 7.51 -15.90
N ASP A 207 -2.35 7.36 -16.45
CA ASP A 207 -2.92 6.05 -16.77
C ASP A 207 -3.50 6.06 -18.19
N ILE A 208 -3.50 4.91 -18.83
CA ILE A 208 -4.14 4.72 -20.12
C ILE A 208 -5.58 4.27 -19.87
N LEU A 209 -6.53 5.07 -20.35
CA LEU A 209 -7.96 4.83 -20.11
C LEU A 209 -8.71 4.72 -21.42
N PRO A 210 -9.73 3.84 -21.50
CA PRO A 210 -10.62 3.78 -22.65
C PRO A 210 -11.47 5.05 -22.73
N ASN A 211 -11.56 5.66 -23.91
CA ASN A 211 -12.23 6.93 -24.15
C ASN A 211 -13.28 6.91 -25.26
N ALA A 212 -13.50 5.76 -25.88
CA ALA A 212 -14.53 5.54 -26.87
C ALA A 212 -15.06 4.12 -26.81
N THR A 213 -16.27 3.92 -27.31
CA THR A 213 -16.89 2.60 -27.50
C THR A 213 -17.41 2.47 -28.93
N ALA A 214 -17.30 1.25 -29.47
CA ALA A 214 -17.95 0.82 -30.70
C ALA A 214 -18.54 -0.57 -30.46
N ASP A 215 -19.76 -0.80 -30.94
CA ASP A 215 -20.48 -2.07 -30.76
C ASP A 215 -20.54 -2.57 -29.32
N GLY A 216 -20.63 -1.64 -28.36
CA GLY A 216 -20.68 -1.94 -26.94
C GLY A 216 -19.35 -2.38 -26.34
N GLN A 217 -18.23 -2.13 -27.01
CA GLN A 217 -16.87 -2.48 -26.57
C GLN A 217 -15.98 -1.23 -26.52
N ALA A 218 -15.00 -1.22 -25.64
CA ALA A 218 -13.97 -0.18 -25.66
C ALA A 218 -13.21 -0.23 -26.98
N SER A 219 -13.14 0.91 -27.69
CA SER A 219 -12.59 1.02 -29.04
C SER A 219 -11.52 2.09 -29.22
N GLY A 220 -11.36 2.98 -28.23
CA GLY A 220 -10.36 4.02 -28.21
C GLY A 220 -9.78 4.19 -26.82
N TRP A 221 -8.55 4.70 -26.70
CA TRP A 221 -7.85 4.94 -25.45
C TRP A 221 -6.76 5.99 -25.63
N ALA A 222 -6.43 6.65 -24.52
CA ALA A 222 -5.35 7.64 -24.45
C ALA A 222 -4.77 7.70 -23.05
N TRP A 223 -3.65 8.40 -22.90
CA TRP A 223 -3.06 8.73 -21.62
C TRP A 223 -3.79 9.91 -20.98
N TYR A 224 -4.12 9.74 -19.70
CA TYR A 224 -4.82 10.74 -18.89
C TYR A 224 -4.07 11.03 -17.61
N ASP A 225 -4.17 12.27 -17.14
CA ASP A 225 -3.76 12.63 -15.78
C ASP A 225 -4.82 12.11 -14.80
N CYS A 226 -4.36 11.35 -13.84
CA CYS A 226 -5.18 10.65 -12.86
C CYS A 226 -4.74 11.02 -11.45
N LYS A 227 -5.67 11.05 -10.51
CA LYS A 227 -5.40 11.31 -9.09
C LYS A 227 -6.21 10.39 -8.19
N VAL A 228 -7.50 10.30 -8.44
CA VAL A 228 -8.47 9.42 -7.80
C VAL A 228 -9.30 8.78 -8.91
N GLU A 229 -9.24 7.47 -9.02
CA GLU A 229 -9.85 6.74 -10.15
C GLU A 229 -10.58 5.49 -9.65
N LEU A 230 -11.54 4.98 -10.43
CA LEU A 230 -12.12 3.67 -10.16
C LEU A 230 -11.12 2.55 -10.50
N MET A 231 -11.26 1.43 -9.81
CA MET A 231 -10.49 0.22 -10.09
C MET A 231 -10.95 -0.44 -11.39
N SER A 232 -10.06 -1.17 -12.06
CA SER A 232 -10.40 -2.13 -13.11
C SER A 232 -10.70 -3.51 -12.49
N GLU A 233 -11.32 -4.42 -13.26
CA GLU A 233 -11.48 -5.83 -12.84
C GLU A 233 -10.12 -6.50 -12.58
N THR A 234 -9.11 -6.18 -13.39
CA THR A 234 -7.76 -6.74 -13.20
C THR A 234 -7.15 -6.32 -11.86
N MET A 235 -7.35 -5.07 -11.42
CA MET A 235 -6.89 -4.62 -10.10
C MET A 235 -7.57 -5.36 -8.95
N VAL A 236 -8.82 -5.80 -9.14
CA VAL A 236 -9.61 -6.51 -8.12
C VAL A 236 -9.44 -8.02 -8.19
N TYR A 237 -9.51 -8.62 -9.37
CA TYR A 237 -9.59 -10.07 -9.57
C TYR A 237 -8.34 -10.69 -10.22
N GLY A 238 -7.37 -9.87 -10.64
CA GLY A 238 -6.19 -10.34 -11.37
C GLY A 238 -6.42 -10.61 -12.85
N THR A 239 -7.66 -10.51 -13.32
CA THR A 239 -8.05 -10.71 -14.70
C THR A 239 -9.30 -9.92 -15.05
N LYS A 240 -9.57 -9.75 -16.34
CA LYS A 240 -10.87 -9.29 -16.84
C LYS A 240 -11.87 -10.45 -16.75
N VAL A 241 -13.08 -10.15 -16.29
CA VAL A 241 -14.19 -11.11 -16.19
C VAL A 241 -15.33 -10.71 -17.14
N TRP A 242 -15.84 -9.49 -16.99
CA TRP A 242 -16.90 -8.93 -17.79
C TRP A 242 -16.46 -7.82 -18.74
N ALA A 243 -15.36 -7.12 -18.41
CA ALA A 243 -14.83 -6.06 -19.27
C ALA A 243 -14.50 -6.61 -20.66
N ASN A 244 -14.91 -5.86 -21.68
CA ASN A 244 -14.64 -6.21 -23.06
C ASN A 244 -13.16 -6.05 -23.42
N SER A 245 -12.80 -6.26 -24.69
CA SER A 245 -11.43 -6.22 -25.19
C SER A 245 -10.74 -4.87 -25.01
N GLY A 246 -9.50 -4.78 -25.44
CA GLY A 246 -8.72 -3.54 -25.46
C GLY A 246 -7.96 -3.25 -24.18
N TYR A 247 -7.60 -1.98 -23.98
CA TYR A 247 -6.77 -1.49 -22.87
C TYR A 247 -7.59 -1.15 -21.61
N GLU A 248 -8.55 -2.00 -21.26
CA GLU A 248 -9.34 -1.87 -20.04
C GLU A 248 -8.50 -1.98 -18.77
N VAL A 249 -7.31 -2.53 -18.86
CA VAL A 249 -6.44 -2.77 -17.71
C VAL A 249 -5.65 -1.54 -17.27
N GLY A 250 -5.38 -0.60 -18.18
CA GLY A 250 -4.55 0.58 -17.88
C GLY A 250 -3.08 0.24 -17.60
N CYS A 251 -2.37 1.13 -16.92
CA CYS A 251 -0.98 0.92 -16.50
C CYS A 251 -0.85 -0.08 -15.36
N ILE A 252 -1.79 -0.10 -14.42
CA ILE A 252 -1.81 -1.07 -13.33
C ILE A 252 -2.56 -2.30 -13.83
N ASN A 253 -1.81 -3.27 -14.33
CA ASN A 253 -2.31 -4.46 -15.02
C ASN A 253 -2.14 -5.76 -14.20
N SER A 254 -2.11 -5.65 -12.89
CA SER A 254 -2.03 -6.77 -11.96
C SER A 254 -3.05 -6.63 -10.84
N GLN A 255 -3.39 -7.74 -10.20
CA GLN A 255 -4.23 -7.72 -9.00
C GLN A 255 -3.52 -6.94 -7.89
N PHE A 256 -4.28 -6.15 -7.15
CA PHE A 256 -3.72 -5.48 -5.98
C PHE A 256 -3.30 -6.51 -4.94
N PRO A 257 -2.11 -6.35 -4.35
CA PRO A 257 -1.64 -7.21 -3.25
C PRO A 257 -2.69 -7.40 -2.14
N LEU A 258 -3.43 -6.37 -1.80
CA LEU A 258 -4.53 -6.45 -0.84
C LEU A 258 -5.54 -7.56 -1.20
N PHE A 259 -6.00 -7.58 -2.43
CA PHE A 259 -7.05 -8.51 -2.86
C PHE A 259 -6.50 -9.91 -3.17
N ALA A 260 -5.21 -10.01 -3.51
CA ALA A 260 -4.53 -11.28 -3.70
C ALA A 260 -4.24 -12.00 -2.37
N LEU A 261 -3.84 -11.24 -1.34
CA LEU A 261 -3.46 -11.79 -0.03
C LEU A 261 -4.66 -11.93 0.93
N ALA A 262 -5.70 -11.10 0.75
CA ALA A 262 -6.87 -11.04 1.62
C ALA A 262 -8.13 -10.77 0.79
N PRO A 263 -8.63 -11.77 0.02
CA PRO A 263 -9.74 -11.61 -0.91
C PRO A 263 -11.06 -11.22 -0.23
N GLU A 264 -11.20 -11.39 1.07
CA GLU A 264 -12.34 -10.90 1.86
C GLU A 264 -12.52 -9.38 1.77
N TYR A 265 -11.48 -8.63 1.39
CA TYR A 265 -11.59 -7.18 1.17
C TYR A 265 -12.17 -6.80 -0.20
N ILE A 266 -12.33 -7.74 -1.10
CA ILE A 266 -13.16 -7.55 -2.32
C ILE A 266 -14.61 -7.42 -1.92
N HIS A 267 -15.07 -8.31 -1.04
CA HIS A 267 -16.43 -8.41 -0.57
C HIS A 267 -16.69 -7.44 0.60
N ARG A 268 -17.51 -6.40 0.36
CA ARG A 268 -17.79 -5.36 1.40
C ARG A 268 -19.27 -5.19 1.70
N ARG A 269 -20.12 -6.15 1.31
CA ARG A 269 -21.59 -6.15 1.49
C ARG A 269 -22.32 -5.01 0.80
N PHE A 270 -21.66 -4.34 -0.18
CA PHE A 270 -22.28 -3.37 -1.08
C PHE A 270 -21.72 -3.55 -2.48
N SER A 271 -22.51 -3.15 -3.48
CA SER A 271 -22.05 -3.11 -4.88
C SER A 271 -21.25 -1.83 -5.11
N TYR A 272 -20.13 -1.91 -5.86
CA TYR A 272 -19.33 -0.74 -6.22
C TYR A 272 -18.84 -0.79 -7.66
N TRP A 273 -18.74 0.38 -8.28
CA TRP A 273 -18.35 0.52 -9.67
C TRP A 273 -16.89 0.14 -9.91
N LEU A 274 -16.67 -0.47 -11.07
CA LEU A 274 -15.39 -0.63 -11.74
C LEU A 274 -15.42 0.13 -13.07
N ARG A 275 -14.25 0.40 -13.63
CA ARG A 275 -14.12 1.25 -14.82
C ARG A 275 -14.32 0.52 -16.16
N GLY A 276 -14.40 -0.82 -16.18
CA GLY A 276 -14.50 -1.61 -17.40
C GLY A 276 -15.84 -1.47 -18.10
N VAL A 277 -15.82 -1.42 -19.44
CA VAL A 277 -17.02 -1.44 -20.28
C VAL A 277 -17.43 -2.89 -20.54
N ARG A 278 -18.71 -3.22 -20.32
CA ARG A 278 -19.26 -4.56 -20.59
C ARG A 278 -20.10 -4.60 -21.88
N SER A 279 -20.90 -3.60 -22.13
CA SER A 279 -21.82 -3.52 -23.28
C SER A 279 -22.13 -2.06 -23.63
N ALA A 280 -22.98 -1.81 -24.59
CA ALA A 280 -23.41 -0.46 -24.95
C ALA A 280 -24.08 0.32 -23.80
N THR A 281 -24.52 -0.39 -22.75
CA THR A 281 -25.28 0.24 -21.64
C THR A 281 -24.70 -0.09 -20.26
N ASN A 282 -23.77 -1.06 -20.14
CA ASN A 282 -23.33 -1.57 -18.85
C ASN A 282 -21.84 -1.38 -18.63
N PHE A 283 -21.49 -0.88 -17.44
CA PHE A 283 -20.13 -0.93 -16.89
C PHE A 283 -19.98 -2.09 -15.91
N CYS A 284 -18.75 -2.54 -15.74
CA CYS A 284 -18.40 -3.55 -14.75
C CYS A 284 -18.58 -3.01 -13.33
N ASN A 285 -18.94 -3.89 -12.41
CA ASN A 285 -18.98 -3.60 -10.99
C ASN A 285 -18.62 -4.86 -10.17
N VAL A 286 -18.40 -4.67 -8.90
CA VAL A 286 -18.40 -5.75 -7.90
C VAL A 286 -19.76 -5.72 -7.23
N ASN A 287 -20.43 -6.88 -7.16
CA ASN A 287 -21.72 -6.94 -6.48
C ASN A 287 -21.57 -7.04 -4.95
N ASN A 288 -22.66 -6.95 -4.22
CA ASN A 288 -22.68 -7.00 -2.76
C ASN A 288 -22.18 -8.33 -2.15
N ASN A 289 -21.99 -9.37 -2.96
CA ASN A 289 -21.42 -10.66 -2.55
C ASN A 289 -19.92 -10.80 -2.94
N GLY A 290 -19.34 -9.77 -3.57
CA GLY A 290 -17.94 -9.78 -3.99
C GLY A 290 -17.69 -10.39 -5.37
N ASN A 291 -18.73 -10.82 -6.08
CA ASN A 291 -18.55 -11.35 -7.43
C ASN A 291 -18.40 -10.23 -8.45
N ALA A 292 -17.58 -10.49 -9.47
CA ALA A 292 -17.58 -9.67 -10.68
C ALA A 292 -18.97 -9.66 -11.30
N ASN A 293 -19.45 -8.48 -11.66
CA ASN A 293 -20.78 -8.27 -12.23
C ASN A 293 -20.75 -7.03 -13.14
N ASN A 294 -21.88 -6.70 -13.72
CA ASN A 294 -22.05 -5.47 -14.49
C ASN A 294 -23.43 -4.87 -14.21
N ASN A 295 -23.56 -3.58 -14.46
CA ASN A 295 -24.81 -2.88 -14.21
C ASN A 295 -25.00 -1.75 -15.22
N ASN A 296 -26.25 -1.34 -15.40
CA ASN A 296 -26.60 -0.22 -16.27
C ASN A 296 -25.90 1.06 -15.83
N ALA A 297 -25.36 1.82 -16.78
CA ALA A 297 -24.63 3.06 -16.52
C ALA A 297 -25.45 4.08 -15.72
N SER A 298 -26.78 4.05 -15.85
CA SER A 298 -27.73 4.90 -15.14
C SER A 298 -28.09 4.41 -13.71
N ASN A 299 -27.62 3.25 -13.30
CA ASN A 299 -27.85 2.76 -11.94
C ASN A 299 -26.87 3.39 -10.95
N SER A 300 -27.29 3.49 -9.69
CA SER A 300 -26.44 4.02 -8.62
C SER A 300 -25.75 2.88 -7.87
N ASN A 301 -24.41 2.87 -7.86
CA ASN A 301 -23.59 1.96 -7.07
C ASN A 301 -22.55 2.74 -6.28
N GLY A 302 -21.89 2.07 -5.34
CA GLY A 302 -20.87 2.65 -4.50
C GLY A 302 -19.66 3.15 -5.30
N VAL A 303 -19.15 4.30 -4.91
CA VAL A 303 -17.87 4.85 -5.37
C VAL A 303 -16.78 4.45 -4.39
N ARG A 304 -15.94 3.48 -4.78
CA ARG A 304 -14.82 2.94 -4.03
C ARG A 304 -13.54 3.11 -4.85
N PRO A 305 -12.95 4.31 -4.84
CA PRO A 305 -11.84 4.63 -5.72
C PRO A 305 -10.49 4.19 -5.14
N ILE A 306 -9.47 4.24 -6.00
CA ILE A 306 -8.07 4.19 -5.61
C ILE A 306 -7.48 5.59 -5.54
N SER A 307 -6.49 5.76 -4.67
CA SER A 307 -5.60 6.92 -4.64
C SER A 307 -4.20 6.47 -4.25
N SER A 308 -3.19 7.20 -4.69
CA SER A 308 -1.81 6.96 -4.31
C SER A 308 -1.28 8.12 -3.47
N THR A 309 -0.55 7.80 -2.40
CA THR A 309 0.04 8.79 -1.50
C THR A 309 1.56 8.73 -1.52
N CYS A 310 2.18 9.90 -1.51
CA CYS A 310 3.60 10.15 -1.29
C CYS A 310 3.76 11.63 -0.91
N LEU A 311 4.95 12.08 -0.55
CA LEU A 311 5.26 13.50 -0.49
C LEU A 311 5.60 13.98 -1.92
N ILE A 312 4.84 14.92 -2.45
CA ILE A 312 5.23 15.62 -3.68
C ILE A 312 6.38 16.55 -3.28
N MET A 313 7.62 16.21 -3.67
CA MET A 313 8.68 17.21 -3.65
C MET A 313 8.31 18.26 -4.68
N LEU A 314 8.03 19.47 -4.23
CA LEU A 314 8.17 20.63 -5.06
C LEU A 314 9.68 20.75 -5.34
N TYR A 315 10.15 20.16 -6.41
CA TYR A 315 11.43 20.54 -6.99
C TYR A 315 11.28 22.03 -7.34
N ALA A 316 11.86 22.88 -6.51
CA ALA A 316 12.18 24.23 -6.96
C ALA A 316 13.03 24.02 -8.20
N ASP A 317 12.52 24.41 -9.35
CA ASP A 317 13.22 24.31 -10.63
C ASP A 317 14.44 25.25 -10.60
N THR A 318 15.53 24.75 -9.99
CA THR A 318 16.81 25.46 -9.96
C THR A 318 17.43 25.62 -11.35
N ARG A 319 16.82 25.05 -12.40
CA ARG A 319 17.26 25.20 -13.80
C ARG A 319 16.94 26.56 -14.39
N ASN A 320 16.14 27.40 -13.73
CA ASN A 320 15.84 28.74 -14.19
C ASN A 320 16.80 29.83 -13.66
N GLU A 321 17.65 29.55 -12.68
CA GLU A 321 18.66 30.53 -12.21
C GLU A 321 19.97 30.47 -13.00
N GLU A 322 20.36 29.33 -13.53
CA GLU A 322 21.59 29.23 -14.35
C GLU A 322 21.44 29.83 -15.75
N ARG A 323 20.24 30.04 -16.25
CA ARG A 323 20.03 30.73 -17.57
C ARG A 323 20.04 32.25 -17.49
N ARG A 324 20.05 32.86 -16.31
CA ARG A 324 20.09 34.34 -16.17
C ARG A 324 21.49 34.91 -16.02
N ASN A 325 22.51 34.10 -15.87
CA ASN A 325 23.88 34.52 -15.63
C ASN A 325 24.87 34.07 -16.73
N CYS A 326 24.43 33.98 -17.99
CA CYS A 326 25.36 33.83 -19.11
C CYS A 326 25.59 35.19 -19.72
N PRO A 327 26.77 35.82 -19.53
CA PRO A 327 27.08 37.07 -20.24
C PRO A 327 27.23 36.74 -21.72
N CYS A 328 26.46 37.42 -22.56
CA CYS A 328 26.64 37.41 -24.00
C CYS A 328 28.04 37.95 -24.33
N VAL A 329 28.96 37.08 -24.68
CA VAL A 329 30.19 37.44 -25.36
C VAL A 329 29.84 37.56 -26.84
N GLY A 330 29.75 38.80 -27.31
CA GLY A 330 29.64 39.10 -28.73
C GLY A 330 30.92 38.74 -29.45
N ILE A 331 30.78 37.96 -30.52
CA ILE A 331 31.82 37.81 -31.52
C ILE A 331 31.32 38.49 -32.79
N ARG A 332 32.12 39.40 -33.28
CA ARG A 332 31.98 40.11 -34.55
C ARG A 332 32.12 39.16 -35.74
#